data_a9ec57c424811cc97589483f747b8f8d
#
_entry.id   a9ec57c424811cc97589483f747b8f8d
#
_cell.length_a   1.000
_cell.length_b   1.000
_cell.length_c   1.000
_cell.angle_alpha   90.00
_cell.angle_beta   90.00
_cell.angle_gamma   90.00
#
_symmetry.space_group_name_H-M   'P 1'
#
loop_
_entity.id
_entity.type
_entity.pdbx_description
1 polymer ?
#
loop_
_entity_poly.entity_id
_entity_poly.type
_entity_poly.pdbx_seq_one_letter_code
_entity_poly.pdbx_strand_id
1 'polypeptide(L)'
;MTTNRLHRDQAGLVGKIAVVWLLFGALVIVAGFDAISIAFTKYRVEDLAGNAASVAATTFKQSGKAVEACGAAVTYVDEHDSEAKIPTDGCAVDPETGIATITVRKVANTLVAERLSFTRDYTHLESTESVDDRI
;
A
#
# COMPACT_ATOMS: atom_id res chain seq x y z
N MET A 1 -0.47 -37.34 53.70
CA MET A 1 -1.40 -36.29 53.24
C MET A 1 -0.65 -35.11 52.60
N THR A 2 0.23 -35.31 51.63
CA THR A 2 1.08 -34.24 51.06
C THR A 2 1.10 -34.22 49.53
N THR A 3 0.24 -34.95 48.85
CA THR A 3 0.25 -35.09 47.38
C THR A 3 -0.66 -34.11 46.63
N ASN A 4 -1.50 -33.34 47.32
CA ASN A 4 -2.48 -32.47 46.66
C ASN A 4 -2.01 -31.04 46.38
N ARG A 5 -0.85 -30.60 46.88
CA ARG A 5 -0.36 -29.24 46.63
C ARG A 5 0.38 -29.10 45.29
N LEU A 6 1.09 -30.16 44.85
CA LEU A 6 1.85 -30.12 43.60
C LEU A 6 0.99 -30.02 42.35
N HIS A 7 -0.22 -30.59 42.34
CA HIS A 7 -1.14 -30.48 41.20
C HIS A 7 -1.76 -29.11 41.01
N ARG A 8 -1.86 -28.31 42.08
CA ARG A 8 -2.49 -26.99 42.01
C ARG A 8 -1.55 -25.94 41.40
N ASP A 9 -0.27 -26.06 41.62
CA ASP A 9 0.74 -25.15 41.06
C ASP A 9 0.99 -25.41 39.56
N GLN A 10 0.87 -26.66 39.11
CA GLN A 10 1.04 -27.04 37.73
C GLN A 10 -0.14 -26.54 36.84
N ALA A 11 -1.36 -26.53 37.33
CA ALA A 11 -2.51 -26.01 36.63
C ALA A 11 -2.41 -24.49 36.38
N GLY A 12 -1.83 -23.75 37.34
CA GLY A 12 -1.56 -22.31 37.18
C GLY A 12 -0.47 -22.00 36.16
N LEU A 13 0.56 -22.84 36.06
CA LEU A 13 1.66 -22.67 35.10
C LEU A 13 1.20 -22.96 33.67
N VAL A 14 0.45 -24.04 33.46
CA VAL A 14 -0.12 -24.39 32.15
C VAL A 14 -1.04 -23.31 31.63
N GLY A 15 -1.90 -22.75 32.49
CA GLY A 15 -2.77 -21.63 32.13
C GLY A 15 -2.02 -20.38 31.69
N LYS A 16 -0.93 -20.03 32.40
CA LYS A 16 -0.08 -18.88 32.04
C LYS A 16 0.61 -19.08 30.70
N ILE A 17 1.16 -20.26 30.45
CA ILE A 17 1.81 -20.61 29.18
C ILE A 17 0.80 -20.53 28.04
N ALA A 18 -0.40 -21.08 28.22
CA ALA A 18 -1.46 -21.02 27.20
C ALA A 18 -1.86 -19.57 26.84
N VAL A 19 -1.99 -18.69 27.84
CA VAL A 19 -2.29 -17.26 27.61
C VAL A 19 -1.16 -16.58 26.82
N VAL A 20 0.11 -16.84 27.18
CA VAL A 20 1.25 -16.27 26.45
C VAL A 20 1.26 -16.72 24.99
N TRP A 21 0.98 -18.00 24.72
CA TRP A 21 0.91 -18.52 23.36
C TRP A 21 -0.25 -17.94 22.56
N LEU A 22 -1.41 -17.71 23.18
CA LEU A 22 -2.56 -17.06 22.56
C LEU A 22 -2.24 -15.61 22.19
N LEU A 23 -1.60 -14.86 23.09
CA LEU A 23 -1.19 -13.49 22.83
C LEU A 23 -0.15 -13.41 21.72
N PHE A 24 0.84 -14.32 21.73
CA PHE A 24 1.85 -14.41 20.68
C PHE A 24 1.22 -14.75 19.32
N GLY A 25 0.30 -15.72 19.28
CA GLY A 25 -0.44 -16.08 18.08
C GLY A 25 -1.27 -14.92 17.53
N ALA A 26 -1.97 -14.18 18.38
CA ALA A 26 -2.72 -13.00 17.98
C ALA A 26 -1.81 -11.93 17.38
N LEU A 27 -0.65 -11.69 17.97
CA LEU A 27 0.33 -10.70 17.47
C LEU A 27 0.88 -11.11 16.10
N VAL A 28 1.18 -12.39 15.87
CA VAL A 28 1.63 -12.91 14.57
C VAL A 28 0.55 -12.74 13.51
N ILE A 29 -0.72 -13.01 13.85
CA ILE A 29 -1.84 -12.82 12.91
C ILE A 29 -1.98 -11.35 12.51
N VAL A 30 -1.93 -10.43 13.46
CA VAL A 30 -2.02 -8.99 13.19
C VAL A 30 -0.85 -8.51 12.31
N ALA A 31 0.39 -8.91 12.64
CA ALA A 31 1.56 -8.56 11.85
C ALA A 31 1.48 -9.15 10.42
N GLY A 32 1.00 -10.37 10.28
CA GLY A 32 0.77 -11.01 8.98
C GLY A 32 -0.28 -10.26 8.14
N PHE A 33 -1.37 -9.84 8.76
CA PHE A 33 -2.39 -9.05 8.09
C PHE A 33 -1.84 -7.71 7.58
N ASP A 34 -1.11 -6.98 8.43
CA ASP A 34 -0.50 -5.71 8.04
C ASP A 34 0.50 -5.88 6.89
N ALA A 35 1.33 -6.92 6.92
CA ALA A 35 2.29 -7.22 5.85
C ALA A 35 1.59 -7.51 4.51
N ILE A 36 0.52 -8.31 4.53
CA ILE A 36 -0.27 -8.61 3.34
C ILE A 36 -0.95 -7.35 2.81
N SER A 37 -1.53 -6.53 3.68
CA SER A 37 -2.17 -5.27 3.30
C SER A 37 -1.20 -4.31 2.62
N ILE A 38 0.01 -4.16 3.16
CA ILE A 38 1.07 -3.32 2.57
C ILE A 38 1.48 -3.86 1.19
N ALA A 39 1.75 -5.16 1.08
CA ALA A 39 2.14 -5.78 -0.19
C ALA A 39 1.04 -5.62 -1.26
N PHE A 40 -0.21 -5.89 -0.90
CA PHE A 40 -1.34 -5.76 -1.82
C PHE A 40 -1.55 -4.31 -2.27
N THR A 41 -1.45 -3.35 -1.35
CA THR A 41 -1.55 -1.91 -1.67
C THR A 41 -0.42 -1.48 -2.60
N LYS A 42 0.81 -2.00 -2.41
CA LYS A 42 1.93 -1.72 -3.30
C LYS A 42 1.63 -2.14 -4.74
N TYR A 43 1.18 -3.37 -4.95
CA TYR A 43 0.81 -3.85 -6.29
C TYR A 43 -0.30 -3.01 -6.92
N ARG A 44 -1.30 -2.61 -6.15
CA ARG A 44 -2.37 -1.75 -6.65
C ARG A 44 -1.87 -0.37 -7.05
N VAL A 45 -0.95 0.21 -6.28
CA VAL A 45 -0.37 1.53 -6.59
C VAL A 45 0.49 1.47 -7.85
N GLU A 46 1.29 0.41 -8.03
CA GLU A 46 2.07 0.17 -9.24
C GLU A 46 1.17 0.02 -10.48
N ASP A 47 0.15 -0.83 -10.41
CA ASP A 47 -0.82 -1.03 -11.50
C ASP A 47 -1.57 0.27 -11.83
N LEU A 48 -2.01 0.99 -10.81
CA LEU A 48 -2.72 2.25 -10.97
C LEU A 48 -1.84 3.34 -11.61
N ALA A 49 -0.56 3.42 -11.21
CA ALA A 49 0.40 4.37 -11.79
C ALA A 49 0.69 4.03 -13.27
N GLY A 50 0.88 2.75 -13.60
CA GLY A 50 1.10 2.30 -14.98
C GLY A 50 -0.09 2.59 -15.89
N ASN A 51 -1.29 2.29 -15.43
CA ASN A 51 -2.51 2.56 -16.20
C ASN A 51 -2.76 4.06 -16.34
N ALA A 52 -2.56 4.87 -15.29
CA ALA A 52 -2.68 6.32 -15.36
C ALA A 52 -1.64 6.94 -16.31
N ALA A 53 -0.41 6.43 -16.33
CA ALA A 53 0.62 6.85 -17.29
C ALA A 53 0.22 6.52 -18.74
N SER A 54 -0.38 5.36 -18.97
CA SER A 54 -0.91 4.98 -20.28
C SER A 54 -2.06 5.90 -20.74
N VAL A 55 -2.98 6.24 -19.84
CA VAL A 55 -4.05 7.20 -20.11
C VAL A 55 -3.49 8.58 -20.45
N ALA A 56 -2.49 9.05 -19.67
CA ALA A 56 -1.84 10.33 -19.94
C ALA A 56 -1.13 10.34 -21.30
N ALA A 57 -0.34 9.31 -21.62
CA ALA A 57 0.36 9.20 -22.91
C ALA A 57 -0.63 9.20 -24.09
N THR A 58 -1.70 8.42 -24.00
CA THR A 58 -2.74 8.35 -25.03
C THR A 58 -3.47 9.69 -25.20
N THR A 59 -3.81 10.36 -24.10
CA THR A 59 -4.45 11.68 -24.14
C THR A 59 -3.52 12.73 -24.71
N PHE A 60 -2.25 12.69 -24.36
CA PHE A 60 -1.24 13.59 -24.92
C PHE A 60 -1.12 13.42 -26.45
N LYS A 61 -1.08 12.19 -26.94
CA LYS A 61 -1.05 11.89 -28.38
C LYS A 61 -2.24 12.48 -29.14
N GLN A 62 -3.40 12.47 -28.52
CA GLN A 62 -4.63 12.98 -29.13
C GLN A 62 -4.72 14.50 -29.09
N SER A 63 -4.32 15.13 -27.97
CA SER A 63 -4.52 16.57 -27.72
C SER A 63 -3.27 17.42 -27.92
N GLY A 64 -2.08 16.84 -27.81
CA GLY A 64 -0.80 17.55 -27.79
C GLY A 64 -0.58 18.43 -26.55
N LYS A 65 -1.44 18.27 -25.51
CA LYS A 65 -1.43 19.14 -24.33
C LYS A 65 -1.15 18.34 -23.06
N ALA A 66 -0.02 18.62 -22.42
CA ALA A 66 0.39 17.97 -21.17
C ALA A 66 -0.64 18.19 -20.02
N VAL A 67 -1.28 19.37 -19.97
CA VAL A 67 -2.28 19.67 -18.93
C VAL A 67 -3.52 18.77 -19.07
N GLU A 68 -3.99 18.52 -20.28
CA GLU A 68 -5.11 17.61 -20.54
C GLU A 68 -4.74 16.16 -20.23
N ALA A 69 -3.52 15.74 -20.59
CA ALA A 69 -3.00 14.42 -20.28
C ALA A 69 -2.90 14.16 -18.76
N CYS A 70 -2.35 15.12 -18.02
CA CYS A 70 -2.27 15.02 -16.56
C CYS A 70 -3.67 15.06 -15.91
N GLY A 71 -4.58 15.86 -16.42
CA GLY A 71 -5.97 15.89 -15.96
C GLY A 71 -6.68 14.56 -16.15
N ALA A 72 -6.48 13.90 -17.30
CA ALA A 72 -7.02 12.56 -17.56
C ALA A 72 -6.45 11.50 -16.62
N ALA A 73 -5.13 11.55 -16.33
CA ALA A 73 -4.51 10.64 -15.37
C ALA A 73 -5.08 10.82 -13.96
N VAL A 74 -5.25 12.06 -13.49
CA VAL A 74 -5.85 12.35 -12.18
C VAL A 74 -7.28 11.81 -12.11
N THR A 75 -8.08 12.06 -13.12
CA THR A 75 -9.46 11.54 -13.20
C THR A 75 -9.48 10.02 -13.16
N TYR A 76 -8.60 9.38 -13.92
CA TYR A 76 -8.47 7.91 -13.91
C TYR A 76 -8.18 7.36 -12.51
N VAL A 77 -7.20 7.94 -11.80
CA VAL A 77 -6.83 7.51 -10.45
C VAL A 77 -8.00 7.71 -9.47
N ASP A 78 -8.65 8.87 -9.48
CA ASP A 78 -9.77 9.17 -8.58
C ASP A 78 -10.99 8.26 -8.82
N GLU A 79 -11.25 7.87 -10.07
CA GLU A 79 -12.35 6.95 -10.42
C GLU A 79 -12.07 5.49 -10.00
N HIS A 80 -10.81 5.05 -10.05
CA HIS A 80 -10.44 3.67 -9.76
C HIS A 80 -10.03 3.43 -8.30
N ASP A 81 -9.51 4.45 -7.62
CA ASP A 81 -9.15 4.39 -6.21
C ASP A 81 -9.16 5.78 -5.57
N SER A 82 -10.25 6.14 -4.94
CA SER A 82 -10.44 7.46 -4.30
C SER A 82 -9.47 7.75 -3.15
N GLU A 83 -8.81 6.72 -2.60
CA GLU A 83 -7.79 6.88 -1.54
C GLU A 83 -6.38 7.10 -2.10
N ALA A 84 -6.15 6.72 -3.38
CA ALA A 84 -4.89 6.99 -4.06
C ALA A 84 -4.89 8.42 -4.63
N LYS A 85 -3.72 9.05 -4.65
CA LYS A 85 -3.57 10.43 -5.14
C LYS A 85 -2.30 10.58 -5.98
N ILE A 86 -2.41 11.39 -7.03
CA ILE A 86 -1.26 11.93 -7.75
C ILE A 86 -0.85 13.22 -7.04
N PRO A 87 0.38 13.32 -6.48
CA PRO A 87 0.86 14.59 -5.89
C PRO A 87 0.99 15.68 -6.96
N THR A 88 1.09 16.93 -6.54
CA THR A 88 1.12 18.10 -7.44
C THR A 88 2.27 18.03 -8.47
N ASP A 89 3.37 17.42 -8.10
CA ASP A 89 4.57 17.18 -8.93
C ASP A 89 4.62 15.76 -9.53
N GLY A 90 3.56 14.98 -9.33
CA GLY A 90 3.50 13.55 -9.69
C GLY A 90 3.08 13.27 -11.12
N CYS A 91 2.90 14.27 -11.97
CA CYS A 91 2.60 14.09 -13.39
C CYS A 91 3.52 14.92 -14.25
N ALA A 92 4.25 14.27 -15.14
CA ALA A 92 5.08 14.92 -16.15
C ALA A 92 4.87 14.25 -17.52
N VAL A 93 4.76 15.06 -18.54
CA VAL A 93 4.70 14.58 -19.94
C VAL A 93 5.79 15.31 -20.71
N ASP A 94 6.69 14.54 -21.28
CA ASP A 94 7.74 15.08 -22.15
C ASP A 94 7.17 15.37 -23.54
N PRO A 95 7.13 16.64 -23.98
CA PRO A 95 6.55 17.02 -25.26
C PRO A 95 7.34 16.54 -26.47
N GLU A 96 8.63 16.23 -26.32
CA GLU A 96 9.49 15.79 -27.44
C GLU A 96 9.36 14.28 -27.67
N THR A 97 9.27 13.52 -26.59
CA THR A 97 9.24 12.05 -26.63
C THR A 97 7.83 11.47 -26.52
N GLY A 98 6.88 12.21 -25.96
CA GLY A 98 5.53 11.71 -25.64
C GLY A 98 5.49 10.82 -24.40
N ILE A 99 6.61 10.66 -23.69
CA ILE A 99 6.66 9.85 -22.47
C ILE A 99 5.89 10.52 -21.35
N ALA A 100 4.91 9.82 -20.81
CA ALA A 100 4.16 10.24 -19.63
C ALA A 100 4.68 9.52 -18.40
N THR A 101 5.06 10.28 -17.38
CA THR A 101 5.52 9.77 -16.08
C THR A 101 4.52 10.15 -15.01
N ILE A 102 3.98 9.15 -14.32
CA ILE A 102 2.97 9.34 -13.28
C ILE A 102 3.46 8.72 -11.97
N THR A 103 3.37 9.51 -10.91
CA THR A 103 3.61 9.06 -9.53
C THR A 103 2.27 8.99 -8.79
N VAL A 104 1.96 7.83 -8.22
CA VAL A 104 0.76 7.62 -7.39
C VAL A 104 1.19 7.32 -5.97
N ARG A 105 0.51 7.93 -5.00
CA ARG A 105 0.70 7.70 -3.56
C ARG A 105 -0.59 7.18 -2.93
N LYS A 106 -0.43 6.22 -2.03
CA LYS A 106 -1.51 5.68 -1.20
C LYS A 106 -0.97 5.21 0.14
N VAL A 107 -1.79 5.34 1.20
CA VAL A 107 -1.50 4.77 2.52
C VAL A 107 -2.19 3.41 2.62
N ALA A 108 -1.42 2.38 3.01
CA ALA A 108 -1.98 1.05 3.24
C ALA A 108 -2.84 1.03 4.51
N ASN A 109 -4.00 0.39 4.42
CA ASN A 109 -4.86 0.16 5.58
C ASN A 109 -4.26 -0.95 6.46
N THR A 110 -3.64 -0.55 7.58
CA THR A 110 -3.01 -1.45 8.54
C THR A 110 -3.66 -1.33 9.91
N LEU A 111 -3.58 -2.39 10.72
CA LEU A 111 -4.15 -2.40 12.08
C LEU A 111 -3.21 -1.73 13.10
N VAL A 112 -1.91 -1.96 12.97
CA VAL A 112 -0.90 -1.53 13.94
C VAL A 112 0.26 -0.79 13.28
N ALA A 113 0.67 -1.17 12.07
CA ALA A 113 1.90 -0.64 11.43
C ALA A 113 1.89 0.89 11.27
N GLU A 114 0.75 1.51 10.95
CA GLU A 114 0.61 2.96 10.84
C GLU A 114 0.75 3.68 12.19
N ARG A 115 0.43 3.00 13.29
CA ARG A 115 0.47 3.57 14.64
C ARG A 115 1.84 3.51 15.29
N LEU A 116 2.72 2.66 14.81
CA LEU A 116 4.09 2.53 15.28
C LEU A 116 5.02 3.43 14.47
N SER A 117 5.74 4.32 15.12
CA SER A 117 6.60 5.32 14.44
C SER A 117 7.68 4.71 13.55
N PHE A 118 8.19 3.53 13.89
CA PHE A 118 9.24 2.85 13.12
C PHE A 118 8.73 2.07 11.91
N THR A 119 7.41 1.81 11.81
CA THR A 119 6.78 1.10 10.68
C THR A 119 5.92 2.00 9.82
N ARG A 120 5.63 3.22 10.26
CA ARG A 120 4.76 4.17 9.54
C ARG A 120 5.24 4.44 8.11
N ASP A 121 6.54 4.58 7.90
CA ASP A 121 7.10 4.87 6.57
C ASP A 121 6.83 3.76 5.56
N TYR A 122 6.68 2.51 6.02
CA TYR A 122 6.34 1.38 5.17
C TYR A 122 4.86 1.32 4.76
N THR A 123 3.99 2.10 5.41
CA THR A 123 2.56 2.18 5.07
C THR A 123 2.27 3.23 4.00
N HIS A 124 3.17 4.19 3.80
CA HIS A 124 3.09 5.21 2.76
C HIS A 124 3.74 4.69 1.48
N LEU A 125 2.90 4.24 0.56
CA LEU A 125 3.35 3.62 -0.68
C LEU A 125 3.29 4.62 -1.82
N GLU A 126 4.36 4.62 -2.60
CA GLU A 126 4.52 5.44 -3.79
C GLU A 126 5.04 4.57 -4.94
N SER A 127 4.49 4.75 -6.12
CA SER A 127 5.02 4.17 -7.34
C SER A 127 5.06 5.21 -8.44
N THR A 128 6.15 5.20 -9.20
CA THR A 128 6.34 6.06 -10.37
C THR A 128 6.52 5.18 -11.59
N GLU A 129 5.63 5.34 -12.54
CA GLU A 129 5.64 4.60 -13.80
C GLU A 129 5.73 5.55 -14.99
N SER A 130 6.46 5.12 -16.02
CA SER A 130 6.62 5.87 -17.26
C SER A 130 6.19 5.03 -18.45
N VAL A 131 5.35 5.58 -19.30
CA VAL A 131 4.86 4.92 -20.51
C VAL A 131 5.25 5.74 -21.71
N ASP A 132 5.90 5.08 -22.71
CA ASP A 132 6.18 5.62 -24.04
C ASP A 132 5.07 5.14 -24.98
N ASP A 133 4.42 6.08 -25.66
CA ASP A 133 3.34 5.79 -26.61
C ASP A 133 3.85 5.37 -28.01
N ARG A 134 5.15 5.14 -28.17
CA ARG A 134 5.78 4.76 -29.46
C ARG A 134 5.76 3.26 -29.78
N ILE A 135 4.91 2.50 -29.08
CA ILE A 135 4.70 1.08 -29.42
C ILE A 135 3.44 0.91 -30.24
#